data_b2ee2f26c8e2c189e2db29a0f2e686db
#
_entry.id   b2ee2f26c8e2c189e2db29a0f2e686db
#
_cell.length_a   1.000
_cell.length_b   1.000
_cell.length_c   1.000
_cell.angle_alpha   90.00
_cell.angle_beta   90.00
_cell.angle_gamma   90.00
#
_symmetry.space_group_name_H-M   'P 1'
#
loop_
_entity.id
_entity.type
_entity.pdbx_description
1 polymer ?
#
loop_
_entity_poly.entity_id
_entity_poly.type
_entity_poly.pdbx_seq_one_letter_code
_entity_poly.pdbx_strand_id
1 'polypeptide(L)'
;VCGWAVEKMSKSMFNVVNPDMIVEKYGADTLRMYEMFLGPVEQSKPWDTNGIDGVHRFIRKFWSLFYSRTDEYLVKDEPATKEELKALHKLIKKVTGDIEQFSYNTSVSAFMICVNELFNLKCNKKEVLEQLVIVLAPFAPHVCEELWDVLGHETSVCDAQWPAYNEEYLKEDTINYTISFNGKARFN
;
A
#
# COMPACT_ATOMS: atom_id res chain seq x y z
N VAL A 1 -16.81 -21.01 -32.76
CA VAL A 1 -15.64 -20.80 -31.92
C VAL A 1 -16.12 -20.00 -30.74
N CYS A 2 -16.12 -20.58 -29.53
CA CYS A 2 -16.43 -19.85 -28.30
C CYS A 2 -15.14 -19.13 -27.85
N GLY A 3 -15.23 -17.82 -27.61
CA GLY A 3 -14.12 -16.99 -27.12
C GLY A 3 -14.53 -16.21 -25.87
N TRP A 4 -13.54 -15.68 -25.16
CA TRP A 4 -13.75 -14.79 -24.03
C TRP A 4 -13.91 -13.35 -24.56
N ALA A 5 -14.93 -12.65 -24.06
CA ALA A 5 -15.15 -11.23 -24.34
C ALA A 5 -15.32 -10.46 -23.02
N VAL A 6 -14.82 -9.23 -22.98
CA VAL A 6 -15.04 -8.33 -21.85
C VAL A 6 -16.39 -7.65 -22.04
N GLU A 7 -17.32 -7.88 -21.12
CA GLU A 7 -18.67 -7.34 -21.17
C GLU A 7 -18.98 -6.58 -19.86
N LYS A 8 -19.94 -5.65 -19.95
CA LYS A 8 -20.42 -4.94 -18.77
C LYS A 8 -21.14 -5.90 -17.82
N MET A 9 -20.77 -5.88 -16.54
CA MET A 9 -21.49 -6.63 -15.50
C MET A 9 -22.93 -6.14 -15.39
N SER A 10 -23.88 -7.07 -15.42
CA SER A 10 -25.30 -6.79 -15.14
C SER A 10 -25.99 -8.00 -14.54
N LYS A 11 -27.02 -7.76 -13.71
CA LYS A 11 -27.79 -8.82 -13.07
C LYS A 11 -28.51 -9.70 -14.10
N SER A 12 -28.98 -9.11 -15.20
CA SER A 12 -29.65 -9.84 -16.29
C SER A 12 -28.74 -10.79 -17.07
N MET A 13 -27.42 -10.51 -17.08
CA MET A 13 -26.41 -11.33 -17.75
C MET A 13 -25.79 -12.38 -16.81
N PHE A 14 -26.15 -12.38 -15.53
CA PHE A 14 -25.61 -13.30 -14.51
C PHE A 14 -24.08 -13.31 -14.41
N ASN A 15 -23.44 -12.21 -14.77
CA ASN A 15 -21.97 -12.04 -14.77
C ASN A 15 -21.47 -11.07 -13.69
N VAL A 16 -22.28 -10.80 -12.67
CA VAL A 16 -21.95 -9.90 -11.56
C VAL A 16 -21.13 -10.64 -10.50
N VAL A 17 -20.07 -10.02 -10.03
CA VAL A 17 -19.36 -10.44 -8.81
C VAL A 17 -20.06 -9.79 -7.62
N ASN A 18 -20.49 -10.59 -6.64
CA ASN A 18 -21.12 -10.08 -5.42
C ASN A 18 -20.03 -9.56 -4.46
N PRO A 19 -20.04 -8.26 -4.11
CA PRO A 19 -19.09 -7.68 -3.16
C PRO A 19 -19.11 -8.38 -1.80
N ASP A 20 -20.28 -8.80 -1.30
CA ASP A 20 -20.38 -9.45 0.02
C ASP A 20 -19.53 -10.72 0.10
N MET A 21 -19.53 -11.54 -0.95
CA MET A 21 -18.69 -12.75 -1.02
C MET A 21 -17.19 -12.42 -1.00
N ILE A 22 -16.81 -11.30 -1.63
CA ILE A 22 -15.40 -10.85 -1.63
C ILE A 22 -15.02 -10.32 -0.26
N VAL A 23 -15.89 -9.53 0.37
CA VAL A 23 -15.66 -9.00 1.72
C VAL A 23 -15.57 -10.13 2.74
N GLU A 24 -16.45 -11.13 2.66
CA GLU A 24 -16.41 -12.30 3.55
C GLU A 24 -15.11 -13.09 3.42
N LYS A 25 -14.59 -13.24 2.20
CA LYS A 25 -13.38 -14.03 1.93
C LYS A 25 -12.07 -13.26 2.17
N TYR A 26 -12.01 -11.99 1.81
CA TYR A 26 -10.77 -11.22 1.75
C TYR A 26 -10.75 -9.98 2.66
N GLY A 27 -11.92 -9.56 3.18
CA GLY A 27 -12.08 -8.33 3.94
C GLY A 27 -12.37 -7.11 3.07
N ALA A 28 -13.05 -6.12 3.67
CA ALA A 28 -13.47 -4.89 3.00
C ALA A 28 -12.28 -4.05 2.50
N ASP A 29 -11.20 -3.95 3.26
CA ASP A 29 -10.02 -3.17 2.87
C ASP A 29 -9.32 -3.77 1.63
N THR A 30 -9.30 -5.10 1.53
CA THR A 30 -8.76 -5.77 0.34
C THR A 30 -9.57 -5.43 -0.90
N LEU A 31 -10.90 -5.47 -0.82
CA LEU A 31 -11.79 -5.10 -1.92
C LEU A 31 -11.57 -3.64 -2.32
N ARG A 32 -11.61 -2.70 -1.37
CA ARG A 32 -11.41 -1.27 -1.62
C ARG A 32 -10.09 -0.98 -2.32
N MET A 33 -8.99 -1.51 -1.78
CA MET A 33 -7.67 -1.31 -2.38
C MET A 33 -7.56 -1.97 -3.75
N TYR A 34 -8.18 -3.14 -3.95
CA TYR A 34 -8.14 -3.82 -5.24
C TYR A 34 -8.88 -3.04 -6.33
N GLU A 35 -10.05 -2.48 -6.03
CA GLU A 35 -10.77 -1.62 -6.98
C GLU A 35 -9.95 -0.40 -7.39
N MET A 36 -9.25 0.24 -6.44
CA MET A 36 -8.35 1.35 -6.73
C MET A 36 -7.11 0.91 -7.52
N PHE A 37 -6.63 -0.31 -7.31
CA PHE A 37 -5.42 -0.85 -7.95
C PHE A 37 -5.64 -1.25 -9.42
N LEU A 38 -6.84 -1.62 -9.82
CA LEU A 38 -7.16 -2.14 -11.16
C LEU A 38 -6.74 -1.22 -12.32
N GLY A 39 -6.57 0.09 -12.08
CA GLY A 39 -6.10 1.06 -13.07
C GLY A 39 -6.68 2.47 -12.86
N PRO A 40 -6.47 3.39 -13.79
CA PRO A 40 -6.98 4.76 -13.69
C PRO A 40 -8.51 4.81 -13.53
N VAL A 41 -9.02 5.75 -12.71
CA VAL A 41 -10.45 5.83 -12.35
C VAL A 41 -11.36 6.03 -13.58
N GLU A 42 -10.88 6.75 -14.60
CA GLU A 42 -11.66 7.07 -15.80
C GLU A 42 -11.80 5.91 -16.80
N GLN A 43 -11.04 4.84 -16.60
CA GLN A 43 -11.02 3.71 -17.53
C GLN A 43 -11.89 2.56 -17.04
N SER A 44 -12.67 1.95 -17.95
CA SER A 44 -13.32 0.68 -17.68
C SER A 44 -12.27 -0.44 -17.56
N LYS A 45 -12.47 -1.35 -16.60
CA LYS A 45 -11.50 -2.37 -16.23
C LYS A 45 -12.13 -3.76 -16.19
N PRO A 46 -11.47 -4.79 -16.72
CA PRO A 46 -11.91 -6.15 -16.51
C PRO A 46 -11.72 -6.53 -15.04
N TRP A 47 -12.73 -7.16 -14.46
CA TRP A 47 -12.58 -7.76 -13.13
C TRP A 47 -11.81 -9.08 -13.25
N ASP A 48 -10.75 -9.23 -12.46
CA ASP A 48 -10.01 -10.48 -12.30
C ASP A 48 -9.94 -10.85 -10.83
N THR A 49 -10.72 -11.86 -10.43
CA THR A 49 -10.76 -12.33 -9.04
C THR A 49 -9.39 -12.84 -8.55
N ASN A 50 -8.51 -13.32 -9.45
CA ASN A 50 -7.18 -13.80 -9.05
C ASN A 50 -6.24 -12.67 -8.66
N GLY A 51 -6.43 -11.47 -9.19
CA GLY A 51 -5.60 -10.30 -8.88
C GLY A 51 -5.75 -9.81 -7.43
N ILE A 52 -6.90 -10.09 -6.79
CA ILE A 52 -7.18 -9.64 -5.42
C ILE A 52 -6.25 -10.27 -4.37
N ASP A 53 -5.75 -11.48 -4.62
CA ASP A 53 -4.81 -12.17 -3.73
C ASP A 53 -3.51 -11.37 -3.52
N GLY A 54 -3.09 -10.59 -4.51
CA GLY A 54 -1.93 -9.70 -4.41
C GLY A 54 -2.12 -8.62 -3.37
N VAL A 55 -3.28 -7.98 -3.37
CA VAL A 55 -3.65 -6.94 -2.41
C VAL A 55 -3.87 -7.53 -1.01
N HIS A 56 -4.52 -8.69 -0.93
CA HIS A 56 -4.71 -9.38 0.36
C HIS A 56 -3.36 -9.72 1.02
N ARG A 57 -2.39 -10.24 0.24
CA ARG A 57 -1.03 -10.50 0.73
C ARG A 57 -0.31 -9.23 1.16
N PHE A 58 -0.54 -8.10 0.47
CA PHE A 58 0.00 -6.82 0.87
C PHE A 58 -0.51 -6.39 2.24
N ILE A 59 -1.83 -6.43 2.50
CA ILE A 59 -2.42 -6.08 3.81
C ILE A 59 -1.85 -6.97 4.92
N ARG A 60 -1.71 -8.28 4.68
CA ARG A 60 -1.08 -9.20 5.64
C ARG A 60 0.40 -8.87 5.87
N LYS A 61 1.13 -8.43 4.84
CA LYS A 61 2.52 -8.01 4.99
C LYS A 61 2.62 -6.68 5.76
N PHE A 62 1.71 -5.74 5.50
CA PHE A 62 1.60 -4.50 6.26
C PHE A 62 1.36 -4.79 7.75
N TRP A 63 0.39 -5.65 8.08
CA TRP A 63 0.16 -6.12 9.44
C TRP A 63 1.41 -6.71 10.11
N SER A 64 2.22 -7.44 9.36
CA SER A 64 3.45 -8.08 9.88
C SER A 64 4.57 -7.11 10.23
N LEU A 65 4.45 -5.79 9.97
CA LEU A 65 5.34 -4.77 10.52
C LEU A 65 5.04 -4.48 12.00
N PHE A 66 3.81 -4.77 12.46
CA PHE A 66 3.34 -4.50 13.82
C PHE A 66 3.33 -5.75 14.68
N TYR A 67 3.06 -6.90 14.10
CA TYR A 67 2.94 -8.17 14.81
C TYR A 67 3.76 -9.27 14.17
N SER A 68 4.35 -10.10 15.00
CA SER A 68 5.03 -11.34 14.58
C SER A 68 4.01 -12.39 14.13
N ARG A 69 4.49 -13.52 13.62
CA ARG A 69 3.64 -14.68 13.30
C ARG A 69 3.01 -15.34 14.53
N THR A 70 3.50 -15.04 15.71
CA THR A 70 3.03 -15.53 17.01
C THR A 70 2.24 -14.44 17.75
N ASP A 71 1.72 -13.44 17.04
CA ASP A 71 0.95 -12.32 17.56
C ASP A 71 1.66 -11.48 18.64
N GLU A 72 2.99 -11.48 18.62
CA GLU A 72 3.80 -10.63 19.48
C GLU A 72 3.90 -9.22 18.88
N TYR A 73 3.62 -8.20 19.68
CA TYR A 73 3.72 -6.80 19.27
C TYR A 73 5.19 -6.38 19.11
N LEU A 74 5.53 -5.86 17.94
CA LEU A 74 6.92 -5.60 17.53
C LEU A 74 7.32 -4.13 17.60
N VAL A 75 6.35 -3.20 17.67
CA VAL A 75 6.62 -1.76 17.54
C VAL A 75 7.38 -1.23 18.74
N LYS A 76 8.37 -0.40 18.46
CA LYS A 76 9.25 0.20 19.46
C LYS A 76 9.31 1.71 19.30
N ASP A 77 9.38 2.39 20.43
CA ASP A 77 9.61 3.83 20.47
C ASP A 77 11.13 4.11 20.46
N GLU A 78 11.73 3.88 19.31
CA GLU A 78 13.14 4.12 19.02
C GLU A 78 13.25 5.01 17.80
N PRO A 79 14.29 5.85 17.66
CA PRO A 79 14.47 6.70 16.49
C PRO A 79 14.62 5.89 15.21
N ALA A 80 14.00 6.38 14.13
CA ALA A 80 14.10 5.75 12.81
C ALA A 80 15.47 5.99 12.16
N THR A 81 15.85 5.07 11.31
CA THR A 81 17.05 5.22 10.47
C THR A 81 16.78 6.15 9.28
N LYS A 82 17.86 6.67 8.67
CA LYS A 82 17.75 7.53 7.48
C LYS A 82 17.06 6.79 6.32
N GLU A 83 17.32 5.50 6.15
CA GLU A 83 16.74 4.66 5.13
C GLU A 83 15.23 4.44 5.34
N GLU A 84 14.81 4.22 6.58
CA GLU A 84 13.39 4.07 6.94
C GLU A 84 12.62 5.37 6.70
N LEU A 85 13.17 6.51 7.12
CA LEU A 85 12.60 7.83 6.86
C LEU A 85 12.55 8.14 5.36
N LYS A 86 13.59 7.79 4.59
CA LYS A 86 13.60 7.97 3.14
C LYS A 86 12.47 7.20 2.47
N ALA A 87 12.27 5.93 2.83
CA ALA A 87 11.18 5.09 2.29
C ALA A 87 9.81 5.71 2.59
N LEU A 88 9.59 6.16 3.83
CA LEU A 88 8.36 6.78 4.27
C LEU A 88 8.08 8.11 3.55
N HIS A 89 9.04 9.04 3.55
CA HIS A 89 8.83 10.36 2.95
C HIS A 89 8.68 10.32 1.42
N LYS A 90 9.32 9.35 0.77
CA LYS A 90 9.09 9.06 -0.66
C LYS A 90 7.65 8.62 -0.90
N LEU A 91 7.10 7.77 -0.03
CA LEU A 91 5.70 7.35 -0.08
C LEU A 91 4.76 8.54 0.13
N ILE A 92 4.94 9.33 1.21
CA ILE A 92 4.07 10.47 1.54
C ILE A 92 4.02 11.43 0.34
N LYS A 93 5.17 11.82 -0.21
CA LYS A 93 5.23 12.71 -1.39
C LYS A 93 4.46 12.12 -2.58
N LYS A 94 4.67 10.84 -2.87
CA LYS A 94 4.03 10.16 -4.00
C LYS A 94 2.52 10.09 -3.83
N VAL A 95 2.04 9.61 -2.66
CA VAL A 95 0.61 9.43 -2.41
C VAL A 95 -0.12 10.76 -2.35
N THR A 96 0.46 11.80 -1.75
CA THR A 96 -0.13 13.15 -1.73
C THR A 96 -0.40 13.64 -3.16
N GLY A 97 0.60 13.58 -4.05
CA GLY A 97 0.41 13.99 -5.45
C GLY A 97 -0.54 13.10 -6.23
N ASP A 98 -0.55 11.79 -5.95
CA ASP A 98 -1.45 10.84 -6.61
C ASP A 98 -2.92 11.07 -6.22
N ILE A 99 -3.21 11.39 -4.96
CA ILE A 99 -4.58 11.70 -4.51
C ILE A 99 -5.08 12.96 -5.20
N GLU A 100 -4.28 14.01 -5.30
CA GLU A 100 -4.64 15.25 -6.00
C GLU A 100 -4.95 15.02 -7.48
N GLN A 101 -4.30 14.02 -8.11
CA GLN A 101 -4.46 13.67 -9.52
C GLN A 101 -5.41 12.49 -9.76
N PHE A 102 -6.08 11.97 -8.73
CA PHE A 102 -6.92 10.77 -8.79
C PHE A 102 -6.19 9.52 -9.34
N SER A 103 -4.87 9.45 -9.15
CA SER A 103 -4.01 8.34 -9.61
C SER A 103 -3.88 7.24 -8.54
N TYR A 104 -5.01 6.74 -8.04
CA TYR A 104 -5.04 5.81 -6.90
C TYR A 104 -4.30 4.48 -7.16
N ASN A 105 -4.29 4.00 -8.39
CA ASN A 105 -3.59 2.78 -8.76
C ASN A 105 -2.08 2.87 -8.56
N THR A 106 -1.48 4.05 -8.79
CA THR A 106 -0.05 4.29 -8.54
C THR A 106 0.23 4.44 -7.05
N SER A 107 -0.71 5.00 -6.27
CA SER A 107 -0.63 5.01 -4.80
C SER A 107 -0.57 3.60 -4.22
N VAL A 108 -1.46 2.69 -4.67
CA VAL A 108 -1.45 1.29 -4.19
C VAL A 108 -0.10 0.61 -4.49
N SER A 109 0.44 0.83 -5.69
CA SER A 109 1.77 0.33 -6.04
C SER A 109 2.87 0.93 -5.15
N ALA A 110 2.80 2.23 -4.83
CA ALA A 110 3.75 2.90 -3.96
C ALA A 110 3.70 2.35 -2.52
N PHE A 111 2.50 2.06 -1.98
CA PHE A 111 2.36 1.38 -0.69
C PHE A 111 3.03 0.02 -0.69
N MET A 112 2.85 -0.79 -1.75
CA MET A 112 3.48 -2.10 -1.85
C MET A 112 5.01 -2.01 -1.85
N ILE A 113 5.57 -1.02 -2.54
CA ILE A 113 7.01 -0.77 -2.59
C ILE A 113 7.52 -0.36 -1.20
N CYS A 114 6.90 0.64 -0.56
CA CYS A 114 7.31 1.14 0.74
C CYS A 114 7.24 0.05 1.83
N VAL A 115 6.15 -0.69 1.91
CA VAL A 115 6.01 -1.80 2.87
C VAL A 115 7.06 -2.89 2.64
N ASN A 116 7.40 -3.17 1.37
CA ASN A 116 8.48 -4.11 1.05
C ASN A 116 9.86 -3.59 1.51
N GLU A 117 10.15 -2.31 1.31
CA GLU A 117 11.39 -1.67 1.77
C GLU A 117 11.47 -1.70 3.30
N LEU A 118 10.43 -1.24 4.01
CA LEU A 118 10.38 -1.24 5.48
C LEU A 118 10.49 -2.66 6.06
N PHE A 119 9.86 -3.63 5.44
CA PHE A 119 9.95 -5.03 5.84
C PHE A 119 11.38 -5.57 5.70
N ASN A 120 12.08 -5.26 4.61
CA ASN A 120 13.47 -5.66 4.38
C ASN A 120 14.43 -4.98 5.37
N LEU A 121 14.15 -3.72 5.74
CA LEU A 121 14.87 -2.98 6.78
C LEU A 121 14.54 -3.48 8.19
N LYS A 122 13.54 -4.36 8.35
CA LYS A 122 13.01 -4.81 9.64
C LYS A 122 12.53 -3.64 10.49
N CYS A 123 11.95 -2.63 9.84
CA CYS A 123 11.44 -1.45 10.49
C CYS A 123 10.31 -1.81 11.47
N ASN A 124 10.47 -1.33 12.69
CA ASN A 124 9.49 -1.45 13.76
C ASN A 124 9.37 -0.14 14.57
N LYS A 125 9.73 0.97 13.96
CA LYS A 125 9.79 2.28 14.63
C LYS A 125 8.42 2.93 14.64
N LYS A 126 7.94 3.29 15.85
CA LYS A 126 6.61 3.88 16.05
C LYS A 126 6.40 5.10 15.16
N GLU A 127 7.35 6.05 15.12
CA GLU A 127 7.25 7.28 14.34
C GLU A 127 7.07 7.05 12.82
N VAL A 128 7.63 5.96 12.27
CA VAL A 128 7.48 5.60 10.85
C VAL A 128 6.13 4.94 10.61
N LEU A 129 5.77 4.00 11.49
CA LEU A 129 4.56 3.19 11.34
C LEU A 129 3.28 3.99 11.58
N GLU A 130 3.28 4.97 12.49
CA GLU A 130 2.17 5.92 12.70
C GLU A 130 1.86 6.71 11.43
N GLN A 131 2.87 7.31 10.82
CA GLN A 131 2.68 8.08 9.60
C GLN A 131 2.25 7.19 8.41
N LEU A 132 2.77 5.96 8.34
CA LEU A 132 2.36 4.99 7.34
C LEU A 132 0.88 4.62 7.49
N VAL A 133 0.39 4.43 8.71
CA VAL A 133 -1.03 4.17 9.03
C VAL A 133 -1.90 5.32 8.55
N ILE A 134 -1.54 6.58 8.87
CA ILE A 134 -2.31 7.76 8.43
C ILE A 134 -2.41 7.83 6.91
N VAL A 135 -1.29 7.63 6.20
CA VAL A 135 -1.26 7.73 4.73
C VAL A 135 -2.05 6.60 4.06
N LEU A 136 -2.09 5.42 4.66
CA LEU A 136 -2.83 4.27 4.14
C LEU A 136 -4.33 4.31 4.49
N ALA A 137 -4.74 5.00 5.55
CA ALA A 137 -6.10 5.00 6.07
C ALA A 137 -7.20 5.30 5.02
N PRO A 138 -7.05 6.24 4.06
CA PRO A 138 -8.06 6.45 3.02
C PRO A 138 -8.30 5.24 2.12
N PHE A 139 -7.30 4.36 1.97
CA PHE A 139 -7.34 3.18 1.12
C PHE A 139 -7.80 1.94 1.88
N ALA A 140 -7.37 1.77 3.13
CA ALA A 140 -7.63 0.61 3.97
C ALA A 140 -8.02 1.05 5.41
N PRO A 141 -9.20 1.67 5.59
CA PRO A 141 -9.56 2.32 6.85
C PRO A 141 -9.67 1.37 8.03
N HIS A 142 -10.20 0.15 7.84
CA HIS A 142 -10.45 -0.75 8.97
C HIS A 142 -9.15 -1.26 9.61
N VAL A 143 -8.20 -1.73 8.81
CA VAL A 143 -6.90 -2.18 9.33
C VAL A 143 -6.09 -1.02 9.91
N CYS A 144 -6.22 0.18 9.32
CA CYS A 144 -5.53 1.36 9.83
C CYS A 144 -6.12 1.85 11.15
N GLU A 145 -7.45 1.82 11.34
CA GLU A 145 -8.10 2.18 12.60
C GLU A 145 -7.68 1.23 13.72
N GLU A 146 -7.69 -0.08 13.48
CA GLU A 146 -7.22 -1.09 14.44
C GLU A 146 -5.76 -0.85 14.85
N LEU A 147 -4.88 -0.61 13.89
CA LEU A 147 -3.46 -0.36 14.19
C LEU A 147 -3.23 1.01 14.85
N TRP A 148 -4.08 1.99 14.59
CA TRP A 148 -4.04 3.30 15.23
C TRP A 148 -4.36 3.22 16.73
N ASP A 149 -5.40 2.46 17.09
CA ASP A 149 -5.74 2.15 18.48
C ASP A 149 -4.60 1.41 19.19
N VAL A 150 -4.03 0.40 18.54
CA VAL A 150 -2.89 -0.37 19.08
C VAL A 150 -1.64 0.48 19.29
N LEU A 151 -1.42 1.52 18.49
CA LEU A 151 -0.34 2.49 18.66
C LEU A 151 -0.57 3.43 19.87
N GLY A 152 -1.75 3.36 20.50
CA GLY A 152 -2.11 4.07 21.73
C GLY A 152 -2.85 5.38 21.53
N HIS A 153 -3.51 5.57 20.40
CA HIS A 153 -4.33 6.74 20.10
C HIS A 153 -5.79 6.52 20.51
N GLU A 154 -6.40 7.52 21.16
CA GLU A 154 -7.79 7.46 21.64
C GLU A 154 -8.79 8.03 20.62
N THR A 155 -8.31 8.68 19.56
CA THR A 155 -9.13 9.28 18.50
C THR A 155 -9.06 8.45 17.24
N SER A 156 -10.00 8.63 16.31
CA SER A 156 -9.96 7.96 15.01
C SER A 156 -8.75 8.40 14.18
N VAL A 157 -8.19 7.48 13.41
CA VAL A 157 -7.14 7.80 12.42
C VAL A 157 -7.62 8.81 11.37
N CYS A 158 -8.94 8.91 11.16
CA CYS A 158 -9.53 9.90 10.25
C CYS A 158 -9.39 11.34 10.75
N ASP A 159 -9.19 11.55 12.05
CA ASP A 159 -8.97 12.86 12.66
C ASP A 159 -7.47 13.25 12.69
N ALA A 160 -6.59 12.32 12.33
CA ALA A 160 -5.17 12.56 12.31
C ALA A 160 -4.77 13.53 11.19
N GLN A 161 -3.80 14.39 11.50
CA GLN A 161 -3.28 15.33 10.50
C GLN A 161 -2.47 14.57 9.44
N TRP A 162 -2.73 14.86 8.16
CA TRP A 162 -1.95 14.32 7.04
C TRP A 162 -0.48 14.71 7.18
N PRO A 163 0.46 13.74 7.12
CA PRO A 163 1.87 14.01 7.35
C PRO A 163 2.49 14.79 6.18
N ALA A 164 3.31 15.78 6.51
CA ALA A 164 4.12 16.49 5.54
C ALA A 164 5.39 15.69 5.21
N TYR A 165 5.76 15.63 3.93
CA TYR A 165 7.05 15.04 3.56
C TYR A 165 8.19 16.05 3.72
N ASN A 166 9.38 15.55 4.06
CA ASN A 166 10.60 16.36 4.15
C ASN A 166 11.54 15.99 2.99
N GLU A 167 11.86 16.96 2.14
CA GLU A 167 12.74 16.76 0.98
C GLU A 167 14.19 16.43 1.35
N GLU A 168 14.63 16.75 2.57
CA GLU A 168 15.98 16.40 3.02
C GLU A 168 16.21 14.89 3.05
N TYR A 169 15.20 14.11 3.42
CA TYR A 169 15.27 12.64 3.40
C TYR A 169 15.22 12.04 2.00
N LEU A 170 14.81 12.84 0.99
CA LEU A 170 14.73 12.40 -0.40
C LEU A 170 16.01 12.64 -1.19
N LYS A 171 16.95 13.43 -0.65
CA LYS A 171 18.24 13.69 -1.30
C LYS A 171 19.05 12.40 -1.36
N GLU A 172 19.51 12.05 -2.55
CA GLU A 172 20.42 10.96 -2.76
C GLU A 172 21.86 11.49 -2.70
N ASP A 173 22.65 10.99 -1.75
CA ASP A 173 24.05 11.34 -1.60
C ASP A 173 24.94 10.65 -2.65
N THR A 174 24.38 9.64 -3.36
CA THR A 174 25.08 8.83 -4.35
C THR A 174 24.19 8.49 -5.54
N ILE A 175 24.73 8.63 -6.74
CA ILE A 175 24.09 8.19 -7.99
C ILE A 175 24.74 6.87 -8.39
N ASN A 176 23.98 5.78 -8.41
CA ASN A 176 24.43 4.49 -8.90
C ASN A 176 24.31 4.43 -10.42
N TYR A 177 25.44 4.39 -11.12
CA TYR A 177 25.47 4.19 -12.56
C TYR A 177 25.66 2.70 -12.87
N THR A 178 24.69 2.09 -13.49
CA THR A 178 24.84 0.74 -14.02
C THR A 178 25.72 0.77 -15.28
N ILE A 179 26.93 0.22 -15.20
CA ILE A 179 27.83 0.10 -16.34
C ILE A 179 27.53 -1.19 -17.10
N SER A 180 27.08 -1.03 -18.34
CA SER A 180 26.77 -2.15 -19.22
C SER A 180 27.84 -2.35 -20.30
N PHE A 181 28.28 -3.58 -20.45
CA PHE A 181 29.18 -4.00 -21.57
C PHE A 181 28.42 -4.99 -22.47
N ASN A 182 28.31 -4.70 -23.76
CA ASN A 182 27.57 -5.50 -24.74
C ASN A 182 26.13 -5.80 -24.31
N GLY A 183 25.39 -4.79 -23.76
CA GLY A 183 24.00 -4.93 -23.34
C GLY A 183 23.79 -5.73 -22.05
N LYS A 184 24.85 -6.14 -21.36
CA LYS A 184 24.78 -6.82 -20.04
C LYS A 184 25.35 -5.92 -18.95
N ALA A 185 24.56 -5.67 -17.88
CA ALA A 185 25.03 -4.98 -16.69
C ALA A 185 26.20 -5.78 -16.06
N ARG A 186 27.30 -5.12 -15.72
CA ARG A 186 28.51 -5.73 -15.16
C ARG A 186 28.92 -5.19 -13.83
N PHE A 187 28.63 -3.90 -13.57
CA PHE A 187 28.95 -3.20 -12.33
C PHE A 187 27.83 -2.22 -12.00
N ASN A 188 27.59 -2.01 -10.70
CA ASN A 188 26.75 -0.95 -10.12
C ASN A 188 27.65 -0.02 -9.32
#